data_f69180cf3e569eba742cccad92ea4229
#
_entry.id   f69180cf3e569eba742cccad92ea4229
#
_cell.length_a   1.000
_cell.length_b   1.000
_cell.length_c   1.000
_cell.angle_alpha   90.00
_cell.angle_beta   90.00
_cell.angle_gamma   90.00
#
_symmetry.space_group_name_H-M   'P 1'
#
loop_
_entity.id
_entity.type
_entity.pdbx_description
1 polymer ?
#
loop_
_entity_poly.entity_id
_entity_poly.type
_entity_poly.pdbx_seq_one_letter_code
_entity_poly.pdbx_strand_id
1 'polypeptide(L)'
;MIARCVLAALLAAASACGTDAWAGAGSTARISAGQSQVRAEVDAWAGSQARLAQAIWEQPELGYQEALASSLLQDELRQAGFEIEAGVAGMPTAFVARAGRRGSGPVIALLAEMDALPGMSQQAGPQRSPLSGHDAGHACGHNLFGAGAVGAARAIAHWLDSSGQEGEIRVYGTPAEEGGSGKVFMVRAGLFDDVDIALHWHPSDSNSAAQSTSLANISGKFRFQGVASHAAIAPERGRSALDGVEALNHMANMLREHVPDGTRIHYAITDGGRAPNVVPAQAEVYYYVRHTRGEVVQEVFGRLNDAARGAALGTGTQVEFEPLGGVHGLLPNDALGQVMDRALRAVGGIEYSQAEQRFAEQLQQSLERQRPLESAAQVGEYRADVQGLASTDVGDVSQVVPTAGLSTATWVPGTPAHSWQAVAASGMSIGQRGALNAATVLAMAAVELFSRPELVAAARSEFEQRRGDDPYVPLLRRDTPPLDYRAAPRNDS
;
A
#
# COMPACT_ATOMS: atom_id res chain seq x y z
N MET A 1 -33.52 -6.21 69.37
CA MET A 1 -33.21 -5.27 70.47
C MET A 1 -32.42 -4.13 69.89
N ILE A 2 -33.07 -2.98 69.81
CA ILE A 2 -32.64 -1.62 70.19
C ILE A 2 -31.40 -1.14 69.40
N ALA A 3 -31.60 -0.33 68.35
CA ALA A 3 -31.81 1.13 68.30
C ALA A 3 -30.53 1.92 68.65
N ARG A 4 -30.05 2.78 67.83
CA ARG A 4 -30.37 4.23 67.73
C ARG A 4 -29.45 4.95 66.73
N CYS A 5 -30.11 5.86 65.99
CA CYS A 5 -29.58 6.93 65.17
C CYS A 5 -28.51 7.79 65.88
N VAL A 6 -27.55 8.32 65.09
CA VAL A 6 -27.03 9.67 65.25
C VAL A 6 -26.89 10.33 63.88
N LEU A 7 -27.62 11.42 63.74
CA LEU A 7 -27.63 12.40 62.66
C LEU A 7 -26.52 13.40 62.92
N ALA A 8 -25.66 13.66 61.92
CA ALA A 8 -24.85 14.88 61.95
C ALA A 8 -24.76 15.45 60.54
N ALA A 9 -25.36 16.61 60.39
CA ALA A 9 -25.33 17.47 59.21
C ALA A 9 -23.95 18.10 59.08
N LEU A 10 -23.40 18.12 57.86
CA LEU A 10 -22.31 19.01 57.48
C LEU A 10 -22.56 19.59 56.09
N LEU A 11 -22.46 20.92 56.08
CA LEU A 11 -22.76 21.90 55.05
C LEU A 11 -22.26 21.58 53.65
N ALA A 12 -23.10 21.95 52.69
CA ALA A 12 -22.82 22.12 51.30
C ALA A 12 -21.74 23.18 51.05
N ALA A 13 -20.68 22.80 50.32
CA ALA A 13 -19.87 23.73 49.55
C ALA A 13 -20.06 23.36 48.07
N ALA A 14 -20.90 24.14 47.40
CA ALA A 14 -21.09 24.04 45.96
C ALA A 14 -19.84 24.59 45.26
N SER A 15 -18.99 23.74 44.78
CA SER A 15 -17.99 24.07 43.75
C SER A 15 -18.66 23.88 42.40
N ALA A 16 -18.95 24.98 41.72
CA ALA A 16 -19.37 25.01 40.33
C ALA A 16 -18.17 24.57 39.48
N CYS A 17 -18.09 23.28 39.14
CA CYS A 17 -17.32 22.81 37.98
C CYS A 17 -18.18 23.07 36.75
N GLY A 18 -17.79 24.08 35.97
CA GLY A 18 -18.35 24.32 34.66
C GLY A 18 -18.14 23.10 33.77
N THR A 19 -19.24 22.45 33.41
CA THR A 19 -19.29 21.54 32.31
C THR A 19 -19.23 22.37 31.03
N ASP A 20 -18.04 22.65 30.54
CA ASP A 20 -17.89 23.07 29.15
C ASP A 20 -18.36 21.88 28.27
N ALA A 21 -19.63 21.94 27.93
CA ALA A 21 -20.21 21.14 26.90
C ALA A 21 -19.49 21.51 25.57
N TRP A 22 -18.63 20.65 25.12
CA TRP A 22 -18.09 20.69 23.77
C TRP A 22 -19.25 20.43 22.80
N ALA A 23 -20.00 21.50 22.49
CA ALA A 23 -20.90 21.55 21.37
C ALA A 23 -19.99 21.54 20.10
N GLY A 24 -19.84 20.38 19.52
CA GLY A 24 -19.27 20.21 18.19
C GLY A 24 -20.15 20.90 17.15
N ALA A 25 -20.06 22.23 17.05
CA ALA A 25 -20.53 22.94 15.88
C ALA A 25 -19.60 22.57 14.73
N GLY A 26 -20.16 21.97 13.69
CA GLY A 26 -19.47 21.73 12.41
C GLY A 26 -19.00 23.07 11.82
N SER A 27 -17.84 23.53 12.27
CA SER A 27 -17.10 24.60 11.60
C SER A 27 -16.59 23.99 10.29
N THR A 28 -17.19 24.38 9.17
CA THR A 28 -16.56 24.26 7.87
C THR A 28 -15.24 25.02 7.97
N ALA A 29 -14.13 24.30 8.17
CA ALA A 29 -12.82 24.90 8.30
C ALA A 29 -12.59 25.75 7.05
N ARG A 30 -12.36 27.06 7.23
CA ARG A 30 -12.08 27.96 6.11
C ARG A 30 -10.79 27.50 5.46
N ILE A 31 -10.85 27.04 4.21
CA ILE A 31 -9.68 26.73 3.42
C ILE A 31 -8.87 28.01 3.16
N SER A 32 -7.54 27.91 3.20
CA SER A 32 -6.64 29.03 2.95
C SER A 32 -6.64 29.43 1.47
N ALA A 33 -6.09 30.63 1.18
CA ALA A 33 -5.92 31.07 -0.20
C ALA A 33 -5.04 30.07 -1.02
N GLY A 34 -3.95 29.57 -0.43
CA GLY A 34 -3.10 28.57 -1.06
C GLY A 34 -3.83 27.25 -1.32
N GLN A 35 -4.64 26.78 -0.36
CA GLN A 35 -5.48 25.59 -0.57
C GLN A 35 -6.53 25.80 -1.67
N SER A 36 -7.11 26.99 -1.77
CA SER A 36 -8.05 27.32 -2.85
C SER A 36 -7.35 27.35 -4.21
N GLN A 37 -6.11 27.87 -4.26
CA GLN A 37 -5.31 27.90 -5.47
C GLN A 37 -4.98 26.51 -5.97
N VAL A 38 -4.41 25.62 -5.13
CA VAL A 38 -4.04 24.26 -5.56
C VAL A 38 -5.27 23.44 -5.95
N ARG A 39 -6.41 23.65 -5.32
CA ARG A 39 -7.68 23.04 -5.74
C ARG A 39 -8.05 23.46 -7.16
N ALA A 40 -8.00 24.76 -7.47
CA ALA A 40 -8.29 25.26 -8.81
C ALA A 40 -7.32 24.73 -9.87
N GLU A 41 -6.03 24.57 -9.53
CA GLU A 41 -5.01 23.99 -10.40
C GLU A 41 -5.29 22.49 -10.68
N VAL A 42 -5.65 21.72 -9.66
CA VAL A 42 -6.03 20.31 -9.82
C VAL A 42 -7.28 20.21 -10.70
N ASP A 43 -8.32 21.02 -10.45
CA ASP A 43 -9.54 21.04 -11.24
C ASP A 43 -9.26 21.40 -12.71
N ALA A 44 -8.38 22.38 -12.96
CA ALA A 44 -8.00 22.78 -14.31
C ALA A 44 -7.27 21.66 -15.08
N TRP A 45 -6.58 20.77 -14.38
CA TRP A 45 -5.86 19.64 -14.98
C TRP A 45 -6.66 18.32 -15.02
N ALA A 46 -7.88 18.29 -14.50
CA ALA A 46 -8.71 17.10 -14.34
C ALA A 46 -8.83 16.25 -15.64
N GLY A 47 -9.03 16.89 -16.80
CA GLY A 47 -9.09 16.20 -18.07
C GLY A 47 -7.79 15.51 -18.48
N SER A 48 -6.64 16.08 -18.14
CA SER A 48 -5.32 15.49 -18.40
C SER A 48 -5.05 14.34 -17.44
N GLN A 49 -5.37 14.50 -16.15
CA GLN A 49 -5.29 13.42 -15.17
C GLN A 49 -6.11 12.21 -15.59
N ALA A 50 -7.35 12.43 -16.05
CA ALA A 50 -8.20 11.35 -16.50
C ALA A 50 -7.60 10.61 -17.71
N ARG A 51 -7.04 11.32 -18.70
CA ARG A 51 -6.35 10.71 -19.85
C ARG A 51 -5.10 9.95 -19.44
N LEU A 52 -4.30 10.48 -18.52
CA LEU A 52 -3.10 9.81 -17.98
C LEU A 52 -3.48 8.50 -17.30
N ALA A 53 -4.44 8.54 -16.36
CA ALA A 53 -4.95 7.36 -15.68
C ALA A 53 -5.52 6.31 -16.65
N GLN A 54 -6.22 6.77 -17.69
CA GLN A 54 -6.80 5.90 -18.72
C GLN A 54 -5.73 5.23 -19.58
N ALA A 55 -4.70 5.97 -19.99
CA ALA A 55 -3.61 5.43 -20.80
C ALA A 55 -2.82 4.33 -20.05
N ILE A 56 -2.60 4.51 -18.73
CA ILE A 56 -1.97 3.48 -17.88
C ILE A 56 -2.93 2.29 -17.71
N TRP A 57 -4.23 2.53 -17.51
CA TRP A 57 -5.24 1.48 -17.35
C TRP A 57 -5.36 0.58 -18.59
N GLU A 58 -5.26 1.15 -19.79
CA GLU A 58 -5.38 0.44 -21.08
C GLU A 58 -4.18 -0.48 -21.38
N GLN A 59 -3.03 -0.22 -20.76
CA GLN A 59 -1.81 -1.02 -20.92
C GLN A 59 -1.25 -1.37 -19.55
N PRO A 60 -1.90 -2.29 -18.82
CA PRO A 60 -1.49 -2.66 -17.47
C PRO A 60 -0.17 -3.46 -17.51
N GLU A 61 0.85 -2.94 -16.83
CA GLU A 61 2.18 -3.53 -16.75
C GLU A 61 2.42 -4.09 -15.35
N LEU A 62 3.05 -5.26 -15.28
CA LEU A 62 3.37 -5.92 -14.00
C LEU A 62 4.58 -5.27 -13.33
N GLY A 63 4.71 -5.49 -12.03
CA GLY A 63 5.78 -4.93 -11.22
C GLY A 63 7.18 -5.13 -11.81
N TYR A 64 7.98 -4.07 -11.80
CA TYR A 64 9.28 -3.85 -12.46
C TYR A 64 9.25 -3.80 -13.99
N GLN A 65 8.09 -3.95 -14.61
CA GLN A 65 7.90 -3.87 -16.06
C GLN A 65 7.08 -2.66 -16.49
N GLU A 66 6.82 -1.72 -15.59
CA GLU A 66 5.95 -0.54 -15.76
C GLU A 66 6.61 0.56 -16.61
N ALA A 67 7.15 0.17 -17.78
CA ALA A 67 7.93 1.08 -18.61
C ALA A 67 7.08 2.23 -19.17
N LEU A 68 5.89 1.92 -19.67
CA LEU A 68 4.96 2.92 -20.20
C LEU A 68 4.39 3.77 -19.09
N ALA A 69 3.89 3.17 -18.00
CA ALA A 69 3.31 3.89 -16.88
C ALA A 69 4.33 4.87 -16.28
N SER A 70 5.55 4.41 -16.01
CA SER A 70 6.65 5.24 -15.52
C SER A 70 6.98 6.39 -16.48
N SER A 71 7.07 6.12 -17.79
CA SER A 71 7.36 7.16 -18.79
C SER A 71 6.27 8.22 -18.83
N LEU A 72 5.00 7.84 -18.83
CA LEU A 72 3.87 8.76 -18.87
C LEU A 72 3.85 9.66 -17.62
N LEU A 73 4.05 9.10 -16.43
CA LEU A 73 4.12 9.89 -15.19
C LEU A 73 5.29 10.88 -15.21
N GLN A 74 6.47 10.42 -15.66
CA GLN A 74 7.65 11.29 -15.78
C GLN A 74 7.45 12.41 -16.79
N ASP A 75 6.81 12.15 -17.94
CA ASP A 75 6.59 13.15 -18.98
C ASP A 75 5.66 14.27 -18.50
N GLU A 76 4.61 13.93 -17.76
CA GLU A 76 3.73 14.92 -17.14
C GLU A 76 4.45 15.77 -16.07
N LEU A 77 5.34 15.15 -15.30
CA LEU A 77 6.15 15.87 -14.30
C LEU A 77 7.20 16.77 -14.97
N ARG A 78 7.86 16.32 -16.05
CA ARG A 78 8.79 17.18 -16.84
C ARG A 78 8.09 18.41 -17.41
N GLN A 79 6.88 18.23 -17.95
CA GLN A 79 6.07 19.35 -18.45
C GLN A 79 5.69 20.33 -17.34
N ALA A 80 5.59 19.86 -16.10
CA ALA A 80 5.37 20.71 -14.92
C ALA A 80 6.66 21.30 -14.32
N GLY A 81 7.81 21.12 -14.95
CA GLY A 81 9.09 21.70 -14.53
C GLY A 81 9.85 20.90 -13.47
N PHE A 82 9.50 19.62 -13.24
CA PHE A 82 10.27 18.78 -12.33
C PHE A 82 11.57 18.30 -12.94
N GLU A 83 12.63 18.29 -12.14
CA GLU A 83 13.87 17.56 -12.43
C GLU A 83 13.69 16.09 -12.09
N ILE A 84 14.05 15.19 -12.99
CA ILE A 84 13.78 13.74 -12.85
C ILE A 84 15.08 12.94 -12.85
N GLU A 85 15.22 12.11 -11.84
CA GLU A 85 16.24 11.08 -11.74
C GLU A 85 15.54 9.71 -11.92
N ALA A 86 15.76 9.08 -13.07
CA ALA A 86 15.14 7.80 -13.41
C ALA A 86 16.10 6.62 -13.21
N GLY A 87 15.55 5.41 -13.07
CA GLY A 87 16.32 4.17 -12.88
C GLY A 87 16.96 4.07 -11.50
N VAL A 88 16.41 4.74 -10.50
CA VAL A 88 16.94 4.78 -9.13
C VAL A 88 16.87 3.41 -8.45
N ALA A 89 17.73 3.18 -7.46
CA ALA A 89 17.79 1.96 -6.66
C ALA A 89 17.90 0.65 -7.49
N GLY A 90 18.46 0.72 -8.71
CA GLY A 90 18.62 -0.42 -9.61
C GLY A 90 17.32 -0.91 -10.28
N MET A 91 16.26 -0.11 -10.23
CA MET A 91 14.95 -0.41 -10.83
C MET A 91 14.70 0.51 -12.03
N PRO A 92 14.68 -0.01 -13.27
CA PRO A 92 14.56 0.81 -14.49
C PRO A 92 13.31 1.70 -14.53
N THR A 93 12.22 1.26 -13.88
CA THR A 93 10.92 1.95 -13.86
C THR A 93 10.73 2.88 -12.65
N ALA A 94 11.65 2.83 -11.66
CA ALA A 94 11.62 3.74 -10.52
C ALA A 94 12.20 5.12 -10.88
N PHE A 95 11.66 6.18 -10.28
CA PHE A 95 12.18 7.54 -10.45
C PHE A 95 11.94 8.41 -9.20
N VAL A 96 12.72 9.49 -9.09
CA VAL A 96 12.45 10.60 -8.18
C VAL A 96 12.38 11.89 -8.98
N ALA A 97 11.25 12.58 -8.90
CA ALA A 97 11.04 13.89 -9.52
C ALA A 97 11.01 14.97 -8.43
N ARG A 98 11.67 16.10 -8.66
CA ARG A 98 11.86 17.18 -7.68
C ARG A 98 11.47 18.54 -8.27
N ALA A 99 10.75 19.36 -7.47
CA ALA A 99 10.44 20.75 -7.79
C ALA A 99 10.39 21.59 -6.52
N GLY A 100 10.59 22.91 -6.66
CA GLY A 100 10.66 23.85 -5.55
C GLY A 100 12.09 24.28 -5.22
N ARG A 101 12.31 24.82 -4.03
CA ARG A 101 13.63 25.39 -3.62
C ARG A 101 14.36 24.42 -2.71
N ARG A 102 15.41 23.83 -3.24
CA ARG A 102 16.26 22.90 -2.51
C ARG A 102 17.01 23.58 -1.36
N GLY A 103 17.03 22.94 -0.18
CA GLY A 103 17.78 23.40 0.99
C GLY A 103 17.11 24.52 1.78
N SER A 104 15.87 24.87 1.45
CA SER A 104 15.06 25.80 2.23
C SER A 104 13.66 25.23 2.47
N GLY A 105 13.18 25.27 3.71
CA GLY A 105 11.88 24.70 4.09
C GLY A 105 11.80 23.17 4.05
N PRO A 106 10.63 22.60 4.31
CA PRO A 106 10.47 21.15 4.39
C PRO A 106 10.51 20.47 3.01
N VAL A 107 10.92 19.19 3.01
CA VAL A 107 10.88 18.29 1.86
C VAL A 107 9.70 17.34 2.04
N ILE A 108 8.70 17.44 1.17
CA ILE A 108 7.51 16.61 1.20
C ILE A 108 7.54 15.65 0.01
N ALA A 109 7.43 14.35 0.29
CA ALA A 109 7.36 13.30 -0.71
C ALA A 109 5.90 12.90 -0.99
N LEU A 110 5.54 12.70 -2.26
CA LEU A 110 4.35 12.00 -2.68
C LEU A 110 4.76 10.66 -3.31
N LEU A 111 4.14 9.56 -2.86
CA LEU A 111 4.36 8.25 -3.44
C LEU A 111 3.44 8.06 -4.65
N ALA A 112 3.91 7.36 -5.68
CA ALA A 112 3.19 7.11 -6.93
C ALA A 112 3.39 5.66 -7.37
N GLU A 113 2.47 4.78 -6.99
CA GLU A 113 2.42 3.40 -7.43
C GLU A 113 1.85 3.31 -8.85
N MET A 114 2.24 2.27 -9.62
CA MET A 114 1.90 2.19 -11.03
C MET A 114 1.77 0.77 -11.59
N ASP A 115 2.04 -0.27 -10.77
CA ASP A 115 2.00 -1.67 -11.19
C ASP A 115 0.59 -2.25 -11.23
N ALA A 116 0.38 -3.25 -12.10
CA ALA A 116 -0.85 -4.01 -12.25
C ALA A 116 -0.72 -5.44 -11.71
N LEU A 117 -1.85 -6.12 -11.56
CA LEU A 117 -1.94 -7.50 -11.11
C LEU A 117 -2.16 -8.46 -12.29
N PRO A 118 -1.49 -9.64 -12.29
CA PRO A 118 -1.74 -10.69 -13.27
C PRO A 118 -3.11 -11.34 -13.06
N GLY A 119 -3.70 -11.90 -14.09
CA GLY A 119 -4.98 -12.62 -14.04
C GLY A 119 -6.20 -11.71 -13.85
N MET A 120 -6.03 -10.38 -13.98
CA MET A 120 -7.07 -9.39 -13.67
C MET A 120 -7.56 -8.62 -14.91
N SER A 121 -7.35 -9.15 -16.11
CA SER A 121 -7.84 -8.53 -17.33
C SER A 121 -9.36 -8.31 -17.30
N GLN A 122 -9.81 -7.08 -17.61
CA GLN A 122 -11.22 -6.70 -17.54
C GLN A 122 -11.50 -5.44 -18.38
N GLN A 123 -12.67 -5.37 -19.01
CA GLN A 123 -13.19 -4.16 -19.65
C GLN A 123 -13.72 -3.15 -18.61
N ALA A 124 -13.73 -1.86 -18.98
CA ALA A 124 -14.39 -0.81 -18.21
C ALA A 124 -15.92 -0.90 -18.36
N GLY A 125 -16.53 -1.87 -17.70
CA GLY A 125 -17.96 -2.15 -17.78
C GLY A 125 -18.50 -2.88 -16.56
N PRO A 126 -19.84 -2.87 -16.34
CA PRO A 126 -20.44 -3.42 -15.12
C PRO A 126 -20.57 -4.95 -15.12
N GLN A 127 -20.08 -5.63 -16.16
CA GLN A 127 -20.10 -7.09 -16.27
C GLN A 127 -18.67 -7.64 -16.38
N ARG A 128 -18.47 -8.86 -15.91
CA ARG A 128 -17.19 -9.54 -16.09
C ARG A 128 -16.95 -9.82 -17.58
N SER A 129 -15.95 -9.15 -18.16
CA SER A 129 -15.57 -9.27 -19.56
C SER A 129 -14.06 -9.07 -19.71
N PRO A 130 -13.25 -10.14 -19.60
CA PRO A 130 -11.81 -10.04 -19.81
C PRO A 130 -11.47 -9.53 -21.21
N LEU A 131 -10.44 -8.70 -21.31
CA LEU A 131 -9.91 -8.23 -22.59
C LEU A 131 -9.09 -9.33 -23.26
N SER A 132 -9.16 -9.42 -24.59
CA SER A 132 -8.24 -10.24 -25.36
C SER A 132 -6.92 -9.49 -25.56
N GLY A 133 -5.79 -10.15 -25.34
CA GLY A 133 -4.45 -9.60 -25.66
C GLY A 133 -3.56 -9.34 -24.45
N HIS A 134 -4.08 -9.25 -23.25
CA HIS A 134 -3.31 -9.21 -22.01
C HIS A 134 -4.09 -9.85 -20.86
N ASP A 135 -3.35 -10.35 -19.88
CA ASP A 135 -3.91 -11.01 -18.70
C ASP A 135 -3.93 -10.09 -17.46
N ALA A 136 -3.19 -8.99 -17.48
CA ALA A 136 -3.06 -8.07 -16.36
C ALA A 136 -4.21 -7.04 -16.28
N GLY A 137 -4.40 -6.45 -15.09
CA GLY A 137 -5.35 -5.36 -14.85
C GLY A 137 -5.09 -4.61 -13.56
N HIS A 138 -5.48 -3.34 -13.50
CA HIS A 138 -5.32 -2.48 -12.32
C HIS A 138 -6.38 -2.75 -11.25
N ALA A 139 -6.32 -3.93 -10.64
CA ALA A 139 -7.28 -4.37 -9.62
C ALA A 139 -7.04 -3.74 -8.23
N CYS A 140 -5.93 -3.02 -8.07
CA CYS A 140 -5.64 -2.15 -6.92
C CYS A 140 -5.76 -0.66 -7.27
N GLY A 141 -5.98 -0.33 -8.55
CA GLY A 141 -6.18 1.03 -9.01
C GLY A 141 -4.91 1.88 -9.09
N HIS A 142 -3.73 1.28 -9.22
CA HIS A 142 -2.46 2.01 -9.26
C HIS A 142 -2.33 2.94 -10.50
N ASN A 143 -3.08 2.69 -11.58
CA ASN A 143 -3.24 3.66 -12.66
C ASN A 143 -3.83 5.01 -12.18
N LEU A 144 -4.75 4.96 -11.22
CA LEU A 144 -5.34 6.14 -10.56
C LEU A 144 -4.37 6.72 -9.54
N PHE A 145 -3.69 5.85 -8.79
CA PHE A 145 -2.74 6.23 -7.72
C PHE A 145 -1.64 7.13 -8.29
N GLY A 146 -0.91 6.68 -9.32
CA GLY A 146 0.14 7.45 -9.95
C GLY A 146 -0.36 8.77 -10.55
N ALA A 147 -1.48 8.73 -11.29
CA ALA A 147 -2.06 9.92 -11.90
C ALA A 147 -2.53 10.96 -10.86
N GLY A 148 -3.10 10.51 -9.73
CA GLY A 148 -3.52 11.39 -8.63
C GLY A 148 -2.32 12.06 -7.94
N ALA A 149 -1.25 11.31 -7.69
CA ALA A 149 -0.01 11.85 -7.11
C ALA A 149 0.63 12.90 -8.01
N VAL A 150 0.69 12.66 -9.34
CA VAL A 150 1.19 13.63 -10.32
C VAL A 150 0.31 14.87 -10.36
N GLY A 151 -1.02 14.74 -10.35
CA GLY A 151 -1.94 15.87 -10.31
C GLY A 151 -1.72 16.77 -9.09
N ALA A 152 -1.57 16.16 -7.91
CA ALA A 152 -1.25 16.90 -6.68
C ALA A 152 0.11 17.61 -6.78
N ALA A 153 1.15 16.90 -7.23
CA ALA A 153 2.51 17.42 -7.30
C ALA A 153 2.61 18.65 -8.23
N ARG A 154 1.97 18.61 -9.39
CA ARG A 154 1.90 19.74 -10.35
C ARG A 154 1.31 20.98 -9.70
N ALA A 155 0.16 20.84 -9.02
CA ALA A 155 -0.50 21.95 -8.34
C ALA A 155 0.36 22.53 -7.21
N ILE A 156 1.02 21.67 -6.42
CA ILE A 156 1.93 22.07 -5.36
C ILE A 156 3.13 22.82 -5.91
N ALA A 157 3.77 22.30 -6.96
CA ALA A 157 4.94 22.94 -7.58
C ALA A 157 4.61 24.34 -8.10
N HIS A 158 3.48 24.49 -8.80
CA HIS A 158 3.01 25.80 -9.28
C HIS A 158 2.71 26.77 -8.10
N TRP A 159 2.11 26.27 -7.02
CA TRP A 159 1.85 27.08 -5.83
C TRP A 159 3.16 27.50 -5.14
N LEU A 160 4.14 26.61 -4.96
CA LEU A 160 5.45 26.95 -4.40
C LEU A 160 6.15 28.05 -5.19
N ASP A 161 6.14 27.95 -6.52
CA ASP A 161 6.73 28.96 -7.40
C ASP A 161 6.01 30.31 -7.30
N SER A 162 4.68 30.31 -7.42
CA SER A 162 3.87 31.54 -7.46
C SER A 162 3.75 32.24 -6.12
N SER A 163 3.77 31.52 -5.00
CA SER A 163 3.69 32.08 -3.64
C SER A 163 5.05 32.49 -3.08
N GLY A 164 6.15 31.98 -3.65
CA GLY A 164 7.49 32.13 -3.09
C GLY A 164 7.70 31.35 -1.78
N GLN A 165 6.80 30.43 -1.44
CA GLN A 165 6.93 29.56 -0.26
C GLN A 165 8.20 28.70 -0.39
N GLU A 166 8.94 28.59 0.69
CA GLU A 166 10.14 27.75 0.75
C GLU A 166 9.76 26.27 0.95
N GLY A 167 10.51 25.39 0.31
CA GLY A 167 10.39 23.94 0.40
C GLY A 167 10.51 23.23 -0.94
N GLU A 168 10.54 21.92 -0.87
CA GLU A 168 10.69 21.02 -2.03
C GLU A 168 9.57 19.97 -2.03
N ILE A 169 8.91 19.81 -3.17
CA ILE A 169 7.99 18.69 -3.41
C ILE A 169 8.69 17.63 -4.24
N ARG A 170 8.58 16.39 -3.83
CA ARG A 170 9.10 15.23 -4.57
C ARG A 170 8.01 14.24 -4.92
N VAL A 171 8.10 13.63 -6.09
CA VAL A 171 7.30 12.46 -6.47
C VAL A 171 8.23 11.27 -6.62
N TYR A 172 7.91 10.21 -5.89
CA TYR A 172 8.60 8.94 -5.97
C TYR A 172 7.75 7.98 -6.80
N GLY A 173 8.16 7.69 -8.03
CA GLY A 173 7.60 6.63 -8.84
C GLY A 173 8.07 5.28 -8.29
N THR A 174 7.15 4.57 -7.65
CA THR A 174 7.45 3.39 -6.84
C THR A 174 6.90 2.14 -7.50
N PRO A 175 7.74 1.37 -8.25
CA PRO A 175 7.31 0.17 -8.95
C PRO A 175 7.10 -1.00 -8.00
N ALA A 176 6.36 -2.01 -8.49
CA ALA A 176 6.27 -3.34 -7.93
C ALA A 176 5.79 -3.42 -6.47
N GLU A 177 4.79 -2.62 -6.09
CA GLU A 177 4.15 -2.71 -4.78
C GLU A 177 3.53 -4.10 -4.57
N GLU A 178 2.92 -4.67 -5.60
CA GLU A 178 2.20 -5.95 -5.62
C GLU A 178 3.13 -7.18 -5.53
N GLY A 179 4.06 -7.14 -4.57
CA GLY A 179 4.91 -8.26 -4.19
C GLY A 179 6.38 -8.16 -4.58
N GLY A 180 6.80 -7.11 -5.29
CA GLY A 180 8.22 -6.86 -5.62
C GLY A 180 8.94 -6.04 -4.57
N SER A 181 8.21 -5.33 -3.70
CA SER A 181 8.75 -4.52 -2.60
C SER A 181 9.68 -3.39 -3.07
N GLY A 182 9.28 -2.66 -4.13
CA GLY A 182 10.13 -1.63 -4.75
C GLY A 182 10.55 -0.52 -3.79
N LYS A 183 9.66 -0.08 -2.90
CA LYS A 183 9.96 0.97 -1.90
C LYS A 183 11.04 0.55 -0.92
N VAL A 184 11.15 -0.76 -0.59
CA VAL A 184 12.23 -1.28 0.28
C VAL A 184 13.60 -0.98 -0.33
N PHE A 185 13.77 -1.19 -1.65
CA PHE A 185 15.04 -0.88 -2.33
C PHE A 185 15.30 0.62 -2.39
N MET A 186 14.27 1.45 -2.55
CA MET A 186 14.40 2.91 -2.52
C MET A 186 14.83 3.42 -1.13
N VAL A 187 14.26 2.89 -0.05
CA VAL A 187 14.67 3.19 1.33
C VAL A 187 16.12 2.77 1.57
N ARG A 188 16.49 1.55 1.18
CA ARG A 188 17.88 1.05 1.30
C ARG A 188 18.90 1.88 0.52
N ALA A 189 18.47 2.48 -0.58
CA ALA A 189 19.32 3.38 -1.39
C ALA A 189 19.44 4.79 -0.79
N GLY A 190 18.82 5.06 0.38
CA GLY A 190 18.89 6.36 1.04
C GLY A 190 18.06 7.46 0.36
N LEU A 191 17.14 7.10 -0.53
CA LEU A 191 16.38 8.10 -1.30
C LEU A 191 15.40 8.92 -0.44
N PHE A 192 15.16 8.50 0.80
CA PHE A 192 14.29 9.17 1.76
C PHE A 192 15.04 9.83 2.91
N ASP A 193 16.39 9.80 2.96
CA ASP A 193 17.17 10.23 4.13
C ASP A 193 17.01 11.73 4.44
N ASP A 194 16.72 12.55 3.44
CA ASP A 194 16.52 14.01 3.54
C ASP A 194 15.06 14.44 3.35
N VAL A 195 14.11 13.50 3.48
CA VAL A 195 12.66 13.76 3.40
C VAL A 195 12.11 13.99 4.80
N ASP A 196 11.32 15.06 4.96
CA ASP A 196 10.68 15.39 6.24
C ASP A 196 9.35 14.67 6.43
N ILE A 197 8.56 14.53 5.35
CA ILE A 197 7.22 13.94 5.36
C ILE A 197 6.99 13.17 4.07
N ALA A 198 6.37 11.99 4.16
CA ALA A 198 5.83 11.27 3.04
C ALA A 198 4.29 11.21 3.11
N LEU A 199 3.63 11.59 2.02
CA LEU A 199 2.19 11.47 1.86
C LEU A 199 1.87 10.49 0.75
N HIS A 200 0.81 9.72 0.96
CA HIS A 200 0.28 8.82 -0.07
C HIS A 200 -1.24 8.79 -0.03
N TRP A 201 -1.83 8.14 -1.01
CA TRP A 201 -3.25 7.84 -1.02
C TRP A 201 -3.47 6.46 -1.60
N HIS A 202 -4.64 5.89 -1.46
CA HIS A 202 -4.94 4.60 -2.07
C HIS A 202 -6.38 4.58 -2.62
N PRO A 203 -6.59 4.04 -3.84
CA PRO A 203 -7.91 3.72 -4.36
C PRO A 203 -8.70 2.81 -3.40
N SER A 204 -9.98 3.09 -3.24
CA SER A 204 -10.84 2.35 -2.32
C SER A 204 -12.31 2.43 -2.72
N ASP A 205 -13.18 1.75 -1.98
CA ASP A 205 -14.63 1.85 -2.06
C ASP A 205 -15.23 2.92 -1.14
N SER A 206 -14.37 3.70 -0.45
CA SER A 206 -14.78 4.69 0.56
C SER A 206 -13.73 5.78 0.74
N ASN A 207 -14.14 6.92 1.34
CA ASN A 207 -13.24 8.03 1.64
C ASN A 207 -12.88 8.00 3.12
N SER A 208 -11.59 7.92 3.44
CA SER A 208 -11.10 7.88 4.83
C SER A 208 -9.67 8.41 4.94
N ALA A 209 -9.40 9.17 5.96
CA ALA A 209 -8.04 9.55 6.39
C ALA A 209 -7.64 8.83 7.69
N ALA A 210 -8.37 7.80 8.10
CA ALA A 210 -8.02 7.02 9.28
C ALA A 210 -6.62 6.41 9.11
N GLN A 211 -5.76 6.58 10.11
CA GLN A 211 -4.42 6.02 10.08
C GLN A 211 -4.45 4.59 10.59
N SER A 212 -3.92 3.68 9.80
CA SER A 212 -3.90 2.25 10.13
C SER A 212 -2.50 1.68 10.12
N THR A 213 -2.28 0.69 10.96
CA THR A 213 -1.14 -0.21 10.81
C THR A 213 -1.34 -1.10 9.57
N SER A 214 -0.28 -1.80 9.15
CA SER A 214 -0.38 -2.91 8.21
C SER A 214 0.40 -4.11 8.75
N LEU A 215 0.29 -5.27 8.10
CA LEU A 215 1.07 -6.43 8.49
C LEU A 215 2.46 -6.38 7.84
N ALA A 216 3.48 -6.54 8.67
CA ALA A 216 4.80 -6.92 8.19
C ALA A 216 4.73 -8.32 7.57
N ASN A 217 5.54 -8.58 6.54
CA ASN A 217 5.65 -9.91 5.98
C ASN A 217 7.07 -10.24 5.50
N ILE A 218 7.36 -11.54 5.41
CA ILE A 218 8.46 -12.09 4.63
C ILE A 218 7.90 -13.20 3.76
N SER A 219 8.35 -13.23 2.51
CA SER A 219 7.93 -14.24 1.55
C SER A 219 9.10 -14.77 0.74
N GLY A 220 9.00 -16.01 0.29
CA GLY A 220 10.02 -16.62 -0.55
C GLY A 220 9.73 -18.08 -0.87
N LYS A 221 10.52 -18.61 -1.76
CA LYS A 221 10.40 -19.97 -2.29
C LYS A 221 11.45 -20.88 -1.68
N PHE A 222 11.01 -22.06 -1.27
CA PHE A 222 11.88 -23.16 -0.91
C PHE A 222 11.91 -24.16 -2.06
N ARG A 223 13.08 -24.34 -2.68
CA ARG A 223 13.31 -25.30 -3.76
C ARG A 223 14.05 -26.50 -3.21
N PHE A 224 13.42 -27.65 -3.31
CA PHE A 224 14.02 -28.91 -2.93
C PHE A 224 14.59 -29.61 -4.16
N GLN A 225 15.79 -30.17 -4.00
CA GLN A 225 16.48 -30.97 -5.01
C GLN A 225 16.74 -32.37 -4.46
N GLY A 226 16.30 -33.36 -5.20
CA GLY A 226 16.41 -34.77 -4.88
C GLY A 226 17.04 -35.58 -6.01
N VAL A 227 16.70 -36.86 -6.11
CA VAL A 227 17.19 -37.78 -7.13
C VAL A 227 16.02 -38.51 -7.78
N ALA A 228 15.88 -38.39 -9.10
CA ALA A 228 14.85 -39.12 -9.84
C ALA A 228 15.14 -40.62 -9.87
N SER A 229 14.06 -41.41 -9.82
CA SER A 229 14.11 -42.85 -10.08
C SER A 229 12.75 -43.36 -10.56
N HIS A 230 12.71 -44.56 -11.08
CA HIS A 230 11.44 -45.23 -11.41
C HIS A 230 10.78 -45.71 -10.10
N ALA A 231 9.62 -45.09 -9.73
CA ALA A 231 8.99 -45.26 -8.45
C ALA A 231 8.58 -46.71 -8.10
N ALA A 232 8.42 -47.60 -9.12
CA ALA A 232 8.08 -49.01 -8.90
C ALA A 232 9.27 -49.96 -9.08
N ILE A 233 10.26 -49.62 -9.93
CA ILE A 233 11.37 -50.54 -10.25
C ILE A 233 12.55 -50.36 -9.29
N ALA A 234 12.88 -49.14 -8.93
CA ALA A 234 14.04 -48.81 -8.12
C ALA A 234 13.80 -47.63 -7.19
N PRO A 235 12.70 -47.62 -6.35
CA PRO A 235 12.36 -46.51 -5.48
C PRO A 235 13.50 -46.18 -4.48
N GLU A 236 14.28 -47.15 -4.04
CA GLU A 236 15.40 -47.01 -3.10
C GLU A 236 16.53 -46.13 -3.64
N ARG A 237 16.63 -45.94 -4.97
CA ARG A 237 17.61 -45.07 -5.63
C ARG A 237 17.15 -43.63 -5.69
N GLY A 238 15.85 -43.35 -5.50
CA GLY A 238 15.27 -42.02 -5.52
C GLY A 238 15.45 -41.28 -4.20
N ARG A 239 15.37 -39.98 -4.29
CA ARG A 239 15.16 -39.04 -3.14
C ARG A 239 14.13 -38.03 -3.61
N SER A 240 12.94 -38.13 -3.09
CA SER A 240 11.81 -37.30 -3.53
C SER A 240 11.95 -35.87 -3.00
N ALA A 241 12.09 -34.92 -3.91
CA ALA A 241 12.05 -33.49 -3.56
C ALA A 241 10.66 -33.09 -3.04
N LEU A 242 9.59 -33.74 -3.53
CA LEU A 242 8.23 -33.51 -3.03
C LEU A 242 8.09 -33.96 -1.55
N ASP A 243 8.72 -35.08 -1.15
CA ASP A 243 8.73 -35.48 0.26
C ASP A 243 9.40 -34.43 1.15
N GLY A 244 10.43 -33.75 0.64
CA GLY A 244 11.04 -32.60 1.31
C GLY A 244 10.07 -31.43 1.51
N VAL A 245 9.28 -31.10 0.48
CA VAL A 245 8.23 -30.08 0.55
C VAL A 245 7.11 -30.50 1.52
N GLU A 246 6.65 -31.73 1.45
CA GLU A 246 5.58 -32.23 2.36
C GLU A 246 6.05 -32.26 3.81
N ALA A 247 7.29 -32.69 4.08
CA ALA A 247 7.89 -32.67 5.42
C ALA A 247 7.99 -31.25 5.96
N LEU A 248 8.45 -30.27 5.17
CA LEU A 248 8.45 -28.85 5.52
C LEU A 248 7.03 -28.36 5.85
N ASN A 249 6.05 -28.64 4.99
CA ASN A 249 4.67 -28.21 5.19
C ASN A 249 4.08 -28.80 6.45
N HIS A 250 4.41 -30.06 6.77
CA HIS A 250 3.98 -30.70 8.01
C HIS A 250 4.58 -30.01 9.23
N MET A 251 5.89 -29.74 9.23
CA MET A 251 6.59 -29.00 10.30
C MET A 251 6.05 -27.57 10.45
N ALA A 252 5.77 -26.89 9.35
CA ALA A 252 5.18 -25.54 9.36
C ALA A 252 3.77 -25.54 9.97
N ASN A 253 2.97 -26.59 9.72
CA ASN A 253 1.65 -26.72 10.32
C ASN A 253 1.72 -27.00 11.82
N MET A 254 2.71 -27.76 12.32
CA MET A 254 2.97 -27.91 13.75
C MET A 254 3.48 -26.59 14.38
N LEU A 255 4.29 -25.82 13.64
CA LEU A 255 4.82 -24.53 14.10
C LEU A 255 3.70 -23.52 14.40
N ARG A 256 2.55 -23.58 13.69
CA ARG A 256 1.40 -22.67 13.90
C ARG A 256 0.89 -22.64 15.33
N GLU A 257 1.01 -23.75 16.07
CA GLU A 257 0.60 -23.84 17.48
C GLU A 257 1.55 -23.07 18.43
N HIS A 258 2.77 -22.76 17.98
CA HIS A 258 3.85 -22.25 18.81
C HIS A 258 4.41 -20.90 18.29
N VAL A 259 3.53 -20.05 17.77
CA VAL A 259 3.84 -18.69 17.32
C VAL A 259 2.94 -17.68 18.02
N PRO A 260 3.36 -16.41 18.16
CA PRO A 260 2.51 -15.37 18.74
C PRO A 260 1.16 -15.24 18.03
N ASP A 261 0.12 -14.88 18.80
CA ASP A 261 -1.21 -14.60 18.28
C ASP A 261 -1.15 -13.56 17.16
N GLY A 262 -2.02 -13.71 16.15
CA GLY A 262 -2.04 -12.83 14.99
C GLY A 262 -1.06 -13.24 13.87
N THR A 263 -0.16 -14.17 14.11
CA THR A 263 0.73 -14.71 13.07
C THR A 263 -0.08 -15.45 11.99
N ARG A 264 0.27 -15.20 10.72
CA ARG A 264 -0.27 -15.95 9.57
C ARG A 264 0.88 -16.60 8.81
N ILE A 265 0.76 -17.89 8.53
CA ILE A 265 1.68 -18.67 7.70
C ILE A 265 0.87 -19.22 6.54
N HIS A 266 1.15 -18.80 5.33
CA HIS A 266 0.48 -19.26 4.11
C HIS A 266 1.49 -19.97 3.22
N TYR A 267 1.07 -20.97 2.46
CA TYR A 267 1.90 -21.57 1.43
C TYR A 267 1.10 -22.11 0.26
N ALA A 268 1.78 -22.25 -0.85
CA ALA A 268 1.30 -22.95 -2.03
C ALA A 268 2.45 -23.79 -2.60
N ILE A 269 2.19 -25.07 -2.93
CA ILE A 269 3.13 -25.87 -3.70
C ILE A 269 3.03 -25.40 -5.15
N THR A 270 4.13 -24.88 -5.70
CA THR A 270 4.19 -24.32 -7.04
C THR A 270 4.79 -25.31 -8.04
N ASP A 271 5.57 -26.30 -7.56
CA ASP A 271 6.00 -27.48 -8.33
C ASP A 271 6.01 -28.69 -7.40
N GLY A 272 5.29 -29.75 -7.75
CA GLY A 272 5.19 -31.01 -7.01
C GLY A 272 5.59 -32.24 -7.85
N GLY A 273 6.23 -32.04 -9.01
CA GLY A 273 6.52 -33.09 -9.98
C GLY A 273 5.39 -33.29 -11.00
N ARG A 274 5.61 -34.18 -11.98
CA ARG A 274 4.72 -34.28 -13.16
C ARG A 274 4.04 -35.65 -13.34
N ALA A 275 4.63 -36.73 -12.85
CA ALA A 275 4.12 -38.08 -13.07
C ALA A 275 4.36 -38.95 -11.83
N PRO A 276 3.35 -39.70 -11.32
CA PRO A 276 3.46 -40.45 -10.07
C PRO A 276 4.39 -41.67 -10.14
N ASN A 277 4.73 -42.15 -11.35
CA ASN A 277 5.69 -43.23 -11.57
C ASN A 277 7.15 -42.79 -11.67
N VAL A 278 7.42 -41.47 -11.50
CA VAL A 278 8.75 -40.87 -11.46
C VAL A 278 8.92 -40.17 -10.10
N VAL A 279 9.93 -40.57 -9.31
CA VAL A 279 10.31 -39.86 -8.08
C VAL A 279 10.74 -38.42 -8.45
N PRO A 280 10.09 -37.38 -7.92
CA PRO A 280 10.41 -36.01 -8.30
C PRO A 280 11.83 -35.60 -7.86
N ALA A 281 12.65 -35.15 -8.81
CA ALA A 281 13.98 -34.63 -8.53
C ALA A 281 13.94 -33.15 -8.11
N GLN A 282 12.87 -32.45 -8.42
CA GLN A 282 12.67 -31.04 -8.07
C GLN A 282 11.26 -30.83 -7.56
N ALA A 283 11.11 -29.97 -6.54
CA ALA A 283 9.83 -29.49 -6.03
C ALA A 283 10.02 -28.11 -5.42
N GLU A 284 8.97 -27.27 -5.48
CA GLU A 284 8.99 -25.90 -4.99
C GLU A 284 7.74 -25.61 -4.17
N VAL A 285 7.91 -24.92 -3.05
CA VAL A 285 6.83 -24.37 -2.23
C VAL A 285 7.09 -22.91 -1.93
N TYR A 286 6.06 -22.07 -2.10
CA TYR A 286 6.10 -20.63 -1.86
C TYR A 286 5.39 -20.31 -0.54
N TYR A 287 6.10 -19.62 0.36
CA TYR A 287 5.64 -19.26 1.70
C TYR A 287 5.49 -17.76 1.89
N TYR A 288 4.49 -17.38 2.71
CA TYR A 288 4.33 -16.08 3.36
C TYR A 288 4.21 -16.27 4.86
N VAL A 289 4.93 -15.44 5.63
CA VAL A 289 4.72 -15.26 7.07
C VAL A 289 4.36 -13.81 7.31
N ARG A 290 3.28 -13.55 8.06
CA ARG A 290 2.78 -12.21 8.36
C ARG A 290 2.50 -12.04 9.84
N HIS A 291 2.79 -10.83 10.37
CA HIS A 291 2.42 -10.38 11.70
C HIS A 291 2.46 -8.85 11.76
N THR A 292 1.82 -8.23 12.78
CA THR A 292 1.87 -6.77 12.98
C THR A 292 3.28 -6.27 13.32
N ARG A 293 4.13 -7.10 13.93
CA ARG A 293 5.51 -6.77 14.33
C ARG A 293 6.52 -7.50 13.46
N GLY A 294 7.47 -6.73 12.89
CA GLY A 294 8.49 -7.25 11.97
C GLY A 294 9.45 -8.26 12.63
N GLU A 295 9.80 -8.05 13.90
CA GLU A 295 10.68 -8.98 14.65
C GLU A 295 10.04 -10.36 14.83
N VAL A 296 8.70 -10.43 15.00
CA VAL A 296 7.99 -11.72 15.05
C VAL A 296 8.04 -12.42 13.69
N VAL A 297 7.86 -11.66 12.61
CA VAL A 297 7.97 -12.22 11.25
C VAL A 297 9.35 -12.79 11.00
N GLN A 298 10.42 -12.07 11.41
CA GLN A 298 11.80 -12.55 11.27
C GLN A 298 12.06 -13.82 12.08
N GLU A 299 11.62 -13.86 13.36
CA GLU A 299 11.77 -15.04 14.22
C GLU A 299 11.07 -16.26 13.63
N VAL A 300 9.78 -16.12 13.31
CA VAL A 300 8.97 -17.22 12.76
C VAL A 300 9.49 -17.70 11.42
N PHE A 301 9.92 -16.77 10.54
CA PHE A 301 10.52 -17.14 9.26
C PHE A 301 11.89 -17.82 9.44
N GLY A 302 12.66 -17.43 10.45
CA GLY A 302 13.89 -18.13 10.85
C GLY A 302 13.62 -19.58 11.21
N ARG A 303 12.61 -19.84 12.06
CA ARG A 303 12.17 -21.20 12.44
C ARG A 303 11.66 -22.01 11.23
N LEU A 304 10.99 -21.35 10.26
CA LEU A 304 10.56 -21.98 9.01
C LEU A 304 11.77 -22.42 8.15
N ASN A 305 12.84 -21.61 8.09
CA ASN A 305 14.09 -21.98 7.43
C ASN A 305 14.77 -23.18 8.12
N ASP A 306 14.74 -23.24 9.45
CA ASP A 306 15.26 -24.39 10.19
C ASP A 306 14.45 -25.66 9.93
N ALA A 307 13.12 -25.55 9.84
CA ALA A 307 12.24 -26.64 9.45
C ALA A 307 12.57 -27.14 8.03
N ALA A 308 12.82 -26.22 7.08
CA ALA A 308 13.20 -26.59 5.71
C ALA A 308 14.53 -27.38 5.66
N ARG A 309 15.54 -26.94 6.44
CA ARG A 309 16.81 -27.67 6.57
C ARG A 309 16.61 -29.05 7.22
N GLY A 310 15.77 -29.13 8.26
CA GLY A 310 15.40 -30.40 8.90
C GLY A 310 14.66 -31.35 7.95
N ALA A 311 13.74 -30.83 7.14
CA ALA A 311 13.01 -31.60 6.13
C ALA A 311 13.98 -32.16 5.06
N ALA A 312 14.89 -31.32 4.54
CA ALA A 312 15.89 -31.74 3.56
C ALA A 312 16.80 -32.85 4.11
N LEU A 313 17.28 -32.69 5.36
CA LEU A 313 18.12 -33.70 6.02
C LEU A 313 17.35 -35.03 6.18
N GLY A 314 16.10 -34.97 6.65
CA GLY A 314 15.29 -36.18 6.91
C GLY A 314 14.88 -36.94 5.64
N THR A 315 14.74 -36.26 4.52
CA THR A 315 14.35 -36.84 3.22
C THR A 315 15.54 -37.14 2.31
N GLY A 316 16.77 -36.78 2.74
CA GLY A 316 18.00 -36.96 1.95
C GLY A 316 18.03 -36.09 0.69
N THR A 317 17.38 -34.93 0.74
CA THR A 317 17.32 -33.92 -0.32
C THR A 317 18.19 -32.72 0.02
N GLN A 318 18.29 -31.73 -0.87
CA GLN A 318 18.87 -30.42 -0.63
C GLN A 318 17.78 -29.38 -0.71
N VAL A 319 17.91 -28.27 0.03
CA VAL A 319 16.96 -27.15 -0.02
C VAL A 319 17.69 -25.82 -0.21
N GLU A 320 17.17 -24.99 -1.10
CA GLU A 320 17.57 -23.61 -1.32
C GLU A 320 16.39 -22.69 -1.01
N PHE A 321 16.67 -21.55 -0.37
CA PHE A 321 15.68 -20.49 -0.12
C PHE A 321 15.95 -19.29 -1.02
N GLU A 322 14.93 -18.88 -1.80
CA GLU A 322 14.93 -17.65 -2.57
C GLU A 322 14.01 -16.63 -1.90
N PRO A 323 14.55 -15.53 -1.29
CA PRO A 323 13.72 -14.43 -0.78
C PRO A 323 13.08 -13.65 -1.94
N LEU A 324 11.77 -13.42 -1.89
CA LEU A 324 11.03 -12.66 -2.91
C LEU A 324 10.51 -11.33 -2.38
N GLY A 325 9.94 -11.28 -1.20
CA GLY A 325 9.38 -10.09 -0.58
C GLY A 325 9.68 -10.02 0.91
N GLY A 326 9.68 -8.81 1.44
CA GLY A 326 9.83 -8.56 2.86
C GLY A 326 9.58 -7.10 3.15
N VAL A 327 8.48 -6.79 3.87
CA VAL A 327 8.07 -5.43 4.18
C VAL A 327 7.72 -5.27 5.65
N HIS A 328 8.04 -4.12 6.21
CA HIS A 328 7.58 -3.72 7.55
C HIS A 328 6.10 -3.36 7.56
N GLY A 329 5.49 -3.44 8.74
CA GLY A 329 4.17 -2.87 8.97
C GLY A 329 4.22 -1.34 8.93
N LEU A 330 3.12 -0.71 8.46
CA LEU A 330 2.95 0.74 8.50
C LEU A 330 3.04 1.24 9.95
N LEU A 331 3.81 2.31 10.14
CA LEU A 331 3.90 3.08 11.37
C LEU A 331 2.99 4.31 11.23
N PRO A 332 1.79 4.32 11.85
CA PRO A 332 0.86 5.44 11.73
C PRO A 332 1.43 6.74 12.28
N ASN A 333 1.01 7.88 11.71
CA ASN A 333 1.30 9.20 12.23
C ASN A 333 -0.01 10.00 12.36
N ASP A 334 -0.48 10.20 13.59
CA ASP A 334 -1.76 10.84 13.89
C ASP A 334 -1.72 12.34 13.56
N ALA A 335 -0.61 13.01 13.84
CA ALA A 335 -0.44 14.43 13.53
C ALA A 335 -0.65 14.72 12.04
N LEU A 336 -0.07 13.89 11.15
CA LEU A 336 -0.28 13.98 9.70
C LEU A 336 -1.69 13.52 9.30
N GLY A 337 -2.19 12.45 9.91
CA GLY A 337 -3.53 11.93 9.65
C GLY A 337 -4.61 12.99 9.86
N GLN A 338 -4.50 13.79 10.91
CA GLN A 338 -5.40 14.91 11.17
C GLN A 338 -5.31 16.02 10.12
N VAL A 339 -4.12 16.28 9.54
CA VAL A 339 -3.98 17.20 8.40
C VAL A 339 -4.73 16.66 7.18
N MET A 340 -4.54 15.38 6.88
CA MET A 340 -5.22 14.70 5.78
C MET A 340 -6.74 14.66 5.96
N ASP A 341 -7.24 14.42 7.18
CA ASP A 341 -8.67 14.39 7.48
C ASP A 341 -9.32 15.77 7.30
N ARG A 342 -8.66 16.85 7.76
CA ARG A 342 -9.17 18.21 7.53
C ARG A 342 -9.29 18.53 6.04
N ALA A 343 -8.27 18.18 5.25
CA ALA A 343 -8.27 18.37 3.80
C ALA A 343 -9.37 17.52 3.15
N LEU A 344 -9.50 16.25 3.52
CA LEU A 344 -10.51 15.34 2.97
C LEU A 344 -11.93 15.81 3.27
N ARG A 345 -12.20 16.29 4.48
CA ARG A 345 -13.52 16.87 4.83
C ARG A 345 -13.82 18.16 4.09
N ALA A 346 -12.82 18.96 3.76
CA ALA A 346 -13.00 20.17 2.95
C ALA A 346 -13.27 19.87 1.47
N VAL A 347 -12.76 18.74 0.95
CA VAL A 347 -13.00 18.27 -0.43
C VAL A 347 -14.31 17.48 -0.52
N GLY A 348 -14.55 16.57 0.42
CA GLY A 348 -15.69 15.65 0.43
C GLY A 348 -15.46 14.42 -0.45
N GLY A 349 -16.51 13.59 -0.60
CA GLY A 349 -16.55 12.47 -1.51
C GLY A 349 -17.13 12.84 -2.88
N ILE A 350 -17.50 11.83 -3.68
CA ILE A 350 -18.07 12.03 -5.01
C ILE A 350 -19.58 11.73 -5.01
N GLU A 351 -20.36 12.66 -5.56
CA GLU A 351 -21.76 12.41 -5.92
C GLU A 351 -21.80 11.84 -7.35
N TYR A 352 -22.46 10.72 -7.54
CA TYR A 352 -22.54 10.08 -8.86
C TYR A 352 -23.45 10.85 -9.82
N SER A 353 -23.00 11.05 -11.04
CA SER A 353 -23.86 11.45 -12.16
C SER A 353 -24.85 10.32 -12.47
N GLN A 354 -25.89 10.62 -13.27
CA GLN A 354 -26.86 9.59 -13.68
C GLN A 354 -26.22 8.40 -14.42
N ALA A 355 -25.15 8.65 -15.18
CA ALA A 355 -24.44 7.60 -15.90
C ALA A 355 -23.64 6.72 -14.94
N GLU A 356 -22.95 7.33 -13.97
CA GLU A 356 -22.19 6.64 -12.91
C GLU A 356 -23.14 5.87 -11.98
N GLN A 357 -24.28 6.44 -11.65
CA GLN A 357 -25.30 5.76 -10.85
C GLN A 357 -25.76 4.46 -11.53
N ARG A 358 -26.10 4.51 -12.82
CA ARG A 358 -26.50 3.32 -13.60
C ARG A 358 -25.39 2.27 -13.66
N PHE A 359 -24.14 2.68 -13.87
CA PHE A 359 -22.99 1.78 -13.83
C PHE A 359 -22.84 1.13 -12.45
N ALA A 360 -22.89 1.94 -11.39
CA ALA A 360 -22.75 1.48 -10.02
C ALA A 360 -23.86 0.49 -9.61
N GLU A 361 -25.11 0.78 -9.95
CA GLU A 361 -26.27 -0.12 -9.69
C GLU A 361 -26.13 -1.47 -10.40
N GLN A 362 -25.63 -1.47 -11.63
CA GLN A 362 -25.41 -2.73 -12.37
C GLN A 362 -24.22 -3.52 -11.80
N LEU A 363 -23.08 -2.87 -11.53
CA LEU A 363 -21.91 -3.54 -11.00
C LEU A 363 -22.16 -4.08 -9.60
N GLN A 364 -22.93 -3.33 -8.77
CA GLN A 364 -23.27 -3.72 -7.41
C GLN A 364 -24.04 -5.06 -7.34
N GLN A 365 -24.79 -5.43 -8.39
CA GLN A 365 -25.47 -6.74 -8.46
C GLN A 365 -24.49 -7.92 -8.44
N SER A 366 -23.24 -7.71 -8.80
CA SER A 366 -22.18 -8.71 -8.79
C SER A 366 -21.40 -8.77 -7.46
N LEU A 367 -21.66 -7.84 -6.53
CA LEU A 367 -20.95 -7.77 -5.26
C LEU A 367 -21.60 -8.66 -4.20
N GLU A 368 -20.78 -9.37 -3.44
CA GLU A 368 -21.24 -10.17 -2.31
C GLU A 368 -21.79 -9.29 -1.18
N ARG A 369 -21.15 -8.12 -0.96
CA ARG A 369 -21.58 -7.13 0.04
C ARG A 369 -21.91 -5.83 -0.65
N GLN A 370 -23.19 -5.48 -0.65
CA GLN A 370 -23.66 -4.21 -1.17
C GLN A 370 -23.65 -3.17 -0.05
N ARG A 371 -23.22 -1.94 -0.39
CA ARG A 371 -23.28 -0.76 0.49
C ARG A 371 -24.08 0.34 -0.20
N PRO A 372 -24.74 1.24 0.55
CA PRO A 372 -25.46 2.36 -0.06
C PRO A 372 -24.53 3.15 -0.99
N LEU A 373 -24.96 3.42 -2.22
CA LEU A 373 -24.15 4.12 -3.22
C LEU A 373 -23.81 5.55 -2.78
N GLU A 374 -24.69 6.17 -2.00
CA GLU A 374 -24.49 7.50 -1.40
C GLU A 374 -23.30 7.56 -0.46
N SER A 375 -22.81 6.40 0.01
CA SER A 375 -21.59 6.36 0.86
C SER A 375 -20.32 6.80 0.11
N ALA A 376 -20.34 6.82 -1.23
CA ALA A 376 -19.26 7.40 -2.04
C ALA A 376 -19.10 8.92 -1.83
N ALA A 377 -20.17 9.62 -1.43
CA ALA A 377 -20.13 11.05 -1.11
C ALA A 377 -19.75 11.33 0.35
N GLN A 378 -19.72 10.31 1.21
CA GLN A 378 -19.46 10.46 2.65
C GLN A 378 -17.96 10.32 2.95
N VAL A 379 -17.49 11.08 3.94
CA VAL A 379 -16.16 10.91 4.54
C VAL A 379 -16.32 10.15 5.84
N GLY A 380 -15.58 9.06 6.00
CA GLY A 380 -15.58 8.23 7.19
C GLY A 380 -15.14 8.98 8.45
N GLU A 381 -15.45 8.41 9.61
CA GLU A 381 -14.97 8.91 10.88
C GLU A 381 -13.43 8.80 10.94
N TYR A 382 -12.78 9.88 11.38
CA TYR A 382 -11.35 9.85 11.63
C TYR A 382 -11.04 8.96 12.84
N ARG A 383 -10.07 8.06 12.66
CA ARG A 383 -9.53 7.22 13.73
C ARG A 383 -8.04 7.07 13.55
N ALA A 384 -7.29 7.19 14.63
CA ALA A 384 -5.89 6.81 14.70
C ALA A 384 -5.75 5.33 15.08
N ASP A 385 -4.62 4.75 14.75
CA ASP A 385 -4.20 3.39 15.19
C ASP A 385 -5.22 2.27 14.85
N VAL A 386 -5.84 2.34 13.69
CA VAL A 386 -6.72 1.28 13.20
C VAL A 386 -5.85 0.06 12.84
N GLN A 387 -6.23 -1.11 13.33
CA GLN A 387 -5.52 -2.33 12.95
C GLN A 387 -5.85 -2.72 11.50
N GLY A 388 -4.89 -2.57 10.59
CA GLY A 388 -4.97 -3.04 9.22
C GLY A 388 -4.50 -4.48 9.10
N LEU A 389 -5.06 -5.21 8.13
CA LEU A 389 -4.74 -6.62 7.86
C LEU A 389 -4.06 -6.84 6.50
N ALA A 390 -3.97 -5.80 5.67
CA ALA A 390 -3.21 -5.81 4.42
C ALA A 390 -1.71 -5.61 4.70
N SER A 391 -0.88 -5.79 3.69
CA SER A 391 0.54 -5.43 3.71
C SER A 391 0.81 -4.47 2.56
N THR A 392 1.75 -3.55 2.74
CA THR A 392 2.25 -2.66 1.70
C THR A 392 3.69 -2.31 2.00
N ASP A 393 4.49 -2.07 0.97
CA ASP A 393 5.88 -1.62 1.12
C ASP A 393 6.01 -0.13 1.48
N VAL A 394 4.92 0.63 1.54
CA VAL A 394 4.84 1.94 2.22
C VAL A 394 5.21 1.80 3.70
N GLY A 395 5.01 0.60 4.28
CA GLY A 395 5.47 0.28 5.62
C GLY A 395 6.94 0.62 5.83
N ASP A 396 7.81 0.26 4.90
CA ASP A 396 9.26 0.53 5.00
C ASP A 396 9.59 2.03 4.92
N VAL A 397 8.88 2.79 4.07
CA VAL A 397 9.00 4.26 4.06
C VAL A 397 8.60 4.84 5.41
N SER A 398 7.52 4.35 6.02
CA SER A 398 7.03 4.82 7.32
C SER A 398 7.98 4.51 8.49
N GLN A 399 8.94 3.61 8.33
CA GLN A 399 9.98 3.36 9.33
C GLN A 399 11.12 4.38 9.31
N VAL A 400 11.24 5.17 8.25
CA VAL A 400 12.33 6.13 8.09
C VAL A 400 11.85 7.58 7.95
N VAL A 401 10.58 7.79 7.57
CA VAL A 401 9.97 9.11 7.38
C VAL A 401 8.58 9.16 8.01
N PRO A 402 8.19 10.25 8.72
CA PRO A 402 6.79 10.47 9.09
C PRO A 402 5.87 10.33 7.89
N THR A 403 4.97 9.36 7.91
CA THR A 403 4.15 8.98 6.75
C THR A 403 2.67 8.95 7.10
N ALA A 404 1.83 9.52 6.24
CA ALA A 404 0.38 9.37 6.34
C ALA A 404 -0.28 9.17 4.99
N GLY A 405 -1.38 8.43 5.00
CA GLY A 405 -2.18 8.16 3.82
C GLY A 405 -3.64 8.53 3.98
N LEU A 406 -4.36 8.49 2.86
CA LEU A 406 -5.81 8.52 2.81
C LEU A 406 -6.31 7.53 1.76
N SER A 407 -7.59 7.21 1.80
CA SER A 407 -8.29 6.54 0.71
C SER A 407 -9.42 7.40 0.17
N THR A 408 -9.70 7.29 -1.12
CA THR A 408 -10.87 7.91 -1.76
C THR A 408 -11.70 6.86 -2.49
N ALA A 409 -13.01 7.13 -2.57
CA ALA A 409 -13.94 6.27 -3.28
C ALA A 409 -13.69 6.36 -4.80
N THR A 410 -12.89 5.44 -5.31
CA THR A 410 -12.61 5.22 -6.73
C THR A 410 -13.38 4.03 -7.29
N TRP A 411 -13.94 3.22 -6.41
CA TRP A 411 -14.73 2.04 -6.74
C TRP A 411 -16.15 2.18 -6.20
N VAL A 412 -17.05 1.40 -6.78
CA VAL A 412 -18.44 1.32 -6.29
C VAL A 412 -18.44 0.80 -4.85
N PRO A 413 -19.18 1.42 -3.91
CA PRO A 413 -19.23 1.00 -2.51
C PRO A 413 -19.53 -0.49 -2.34
N GLY A 414 -18.68 -1.18 -1.59
CA GLY A 414 -18.73 -2.62 -1.39
C GLY A 414 -17.77 -3.42 -2.31
N THR A 415 -17.10 -2.78 -3.26
CA THR A 415 -16.13 -3.44 -4.15
C THR A 415 -14.88 -3.84 -3.37
N PRO A 416 -14.50 -5.14 -3.37
CA PRO A 416 -13.24 -5.57 -2.78
C PRO A 416 -12.06 -5.20 -3.69
N ALA A 417 -10.92 -4.90 -3.08
CA ALA A 417 -9.66 -4.82 -3.81
C ALA A 417 -9.31 -6.17 -4.47
N HIS A 418 -8.43 -6.16 -5.47
CA HIS A 418 -8.01 -7.35 -6.23
C HIS A 418 -9.18 -8.11 -6.87
N SER A 419 -10.15 -7.37 -7.41
CA SER A 419 -11.32 -7.91 -8.08
C SER A 419 -11.49 -7.32 -9.47
N TRP A 420 -12.20 -8.04 -10.36
CA TRP A 420 -12.54 -7.52 -11.68
C TRP A 420 -13.41 -6.26 -11.60
N GLN A 421 -14.22 -6.12 -10.55
CA GLN A 421 -15.03 -4.93 -10.30
C GLN A 421 -14.17 -3.70 -10.03
N ALA A 422 -13.08 -3.87 -9.28
CA ALA A 422 -12.11 -2.80 -9.03
C ALA A 422 -11.42 -2.38 -10.33
N VAL A 423 -11.00 -3.33 -11.19
CA VAL A 423 -10.43 -3.02 -12.50
C VAL A 423 -11.43 -2.24 -13.36
N ALA A 424 -12.68 -2.70 -13.42
CA ALA A 424 -13.72 -2.05 -14.21
C ALA A 424 -13.94 -0.59 -13.76
N ALA A 425 -14.09 -0.36 -12.45
CA ALA A 425 -14.30 0.97 -11.89
C ALA A 425 -13.08 1.89 -12.07
N SER A 426 -11.85 1.34 -11.98
CA SER A 426 -10.60 2.09 -12.19
C SER A 426 -10.44 2.63 -13.61
N GLY A 427 -11.11 2.01 -14.62
CA GLY A 427 -11.18 2.50 -16.00
C GLY A 427 -12.37 3.42 -16.28
N MET A 428 -13.21 3.74 -15.27
CA MET A 428 -14.42 4.55 -15.43
C MET A 428 -14.27 5.93 -14.77
N SER A 429 -15.20 6.84 -15.11
CA SER A 429 -15.23 8.20 -14.51
C SER A 429 -15.31 8.20 -12.98
N ILE A 430 -15.92 7.19 -12.37
CA ILE A 430 -15.95 7.01 -10.91
C ILE A 430 -14.52 6.96 -10.36
N GLY A 431 -13.65 6.12 -10.95
CA GLY A 431 -12.25 6.01 -10.56
C GLY A 431 -11.50 7.32 -10.77
N GLN A 432 -11.67 7.94 -11.96
CA GLN A 432 -10.99 9.20 -12.31
C GLN A 432 -11.36 10.36 -11.37
N ARG A 433 -12.64 10.47 -10.97
CA ARG A 433 -13.12 11.51 -10.04
C ARG A 433 -12.62 11.26 -8.61
N GLY A 434 -12.59 9.98 -8.17
CA GLY A 434 -11.99 9.64 -6.87
C GLY A 434 -10.50 9.99 -6.83
N ALA A 435 -9.75 9.74 -7.92
CA ALA A 435 -8.35 10.13 -8.04
C ALA A 435 -8.15 11.67 -8.05
N LEU A 436 -9.08 12.42 -8.66
CA LEU A 436 -9.06 13.88 -8.62
C LEU A 436 -9.27 14.42 -7.20
N ASN A 437 -10.19 13.81 -6.44
CA ASN A 437 -10.38 14.15 -5.03
C ASN A 437 -9.10 13.87 -4.22
N ALA A 438 -8.45 12.73 -4.44
CA ALA A 438 -7.20 12.40 -3.78
C ALA A 438 -6.09 13.41 -4.11
N ALA A 439 -5.94 13.80 -5.38
CA ALA A 439 -4.99 14.81 -5.79
C ALA A 439 -5.25 16.15 -5.08
N THR A 440 -6.51 16.56 -4.99
CA THR A 440 -6.92 17.80 -4.30
C THR A 440 -6.59 17.73 -2.81
N VAL A 441 -6.89 16.61 -2.13
CA VAL A 441 -6.61 16.42 -0.71
C VAL A 441 -5.10 16.46 -0.44
N LEU A 442 -4.31 15.72 -1.22
CA LEU A 442 -2.84 15.72 -1.10
C LEU A 442 -2.27 17.13 -1.29
N ALA A 443 -2.73 17.86 -2.31
CA ALA A 443 -2.26 19.21 -2.58
C ALA A 443 -2.63 20.18 -1.45
N MET A 444 -3.86 20.14 -0.94
CA MET A 444 -4.30 20.98 0.19
C MET A 444 -3.57 20.65 1.49
N ALA A 445 -3.31 19.37 1.77
CA ALA A 445 -2.53 18.93 2.93
C ALA A 445 -1.08 19.41 2.83
N ALA A 446 -0.45 19.29 1.67
CA ALA A 446 0.91 19.77 1.45
C ALA A 446 1.02 21.29 1.64
N VAL A 447 0.07 22.08 1.12
CA VAL A 447 0.02 23.54 1.35
C VAL A 447 -0.07 23.86 2.84
N GLU A 448 -0.88 23.13 3.62
CA GLU A 448 -0.96 23.34 5.07
C GLU A 448 0.38 23.02 5.74
N LEU A 449 1.04 21.94 5.36
CA LEU A 449 2.33 21.52 5.93
C LEU A 449 3.46 22.49 5.57
N PHE A 450 3.55 22.95 4.32
CA PHE A 450 4.53 23.97 3.91
C PHE A 450 4.33 25.31 4.64
N SER A 451 3.06 25.67 4.90
CA SER A 451 2.71 26.95 5.53
C SER A 451 2.82 26.94 7.06
N ARG A 452 2.93 25.73 7.68
CA ARG A 452 2.83 25.54 9.13
C ARG A 452 3.92 24.59 9.64
N PRO A 453 5.17 25.10 9.82
CA PRO A 453 6.31 24.26 10.23
C PRO A 453 6.09 23.50 11.56
N GLU A 454 5.23 24.02 12.43
CA GLU A 454 4.86 23.34 13.68
C GLU A 454 4.17 22.00 13.47
N LEU A 455 3.45 21.79 12.36
CA LEU A 455 2.84 20.51 12.02
C LEU A 455 3.89 19.49 11.57
N VAL A 456 4.91 19.94 10.83
CA VAL A 456 6.05 19.11 10.43
C VAL A 456 6.83 18.65 11.67
N ALA A 457 7.07 19.58 12.61
CA ALA A 457 7.73 19.27 13.87
C ALA A 457 6.93 18.29 14.74
N ALA A 458 5.60 18.46 14.81
CA ALA A 458 4.72 17.56 15.55
C ALA A 458 4.73 16.14 14.95
N ALA A 459 4.68 16.03 13.61
CA ALA A 459 4.76 14.76 12.91
C ALA A 459 6.09 14.04 13.14
N ARG A 460 7.19 14.78 13.13
CA ARG A 460 8.52 14.26 13.42
C ARG A 460 8.63 13.76 14.87
N SER A 461 8.15 14.53 15.83
CA SER A 461 8.18 14.15 17.25
C SER A 461 7.36 12.88 17.51
N GLU A 462 6.17 12.75 16.91
CA GLU A 462 5.36 11.54 17.03
C GLU A 462 6.05 10.33 16.37
N PHE A 463 6.63 10.53 15.17
CA PHE A 463 7.36 9.49 14.48
C PHE A 463 8.53 8.95 15.33
N GLU A 464 9.33 9.83 15.92
CA GLU A 464 10.47 9.43 16.77
C GLU A 464 10.01 8.65 18.01
N GLN A 465 8.90 9.09 18.63
CA GLN A 465 8.32 8.37 19.77
C GLN A 465 7.80 6.97 19.40
N ARG A 466 7.12 6.83 18.26
CA ARG A 466 6.54 5.55 17.82
C ARG A 466 7.59 4.58 17.30
N ARG A 467 8.58 5.08 16.60
CA ARG A 467 9.65 4.28 16.01
C ARG A 467 10.62 3.76 17.08
N GLY A 468 10.89 4.56 18.12
CA GLY A 468 11.94 4.28 19.11
C GLY A 468 13.34 4.44 18.53
N ASP A 469 14.33 3.94 19.28
CA ASP A 469 15.76 4.12 18.97
C ASP A 469 16.36 3.06 18.04
N ASP A 470 15.62 1.98 17.76
CA ASP A 470 16.13 0.89 16.93
C ASP A 470 16.35 1.34 15.48
N PRO A 471 17.50 1.05 14.86
CA PRO A 471 17.74 1.39 13.46
C PRO A 471 16.81 0.58 12.55
N TYR A 472 16.38 1.20 11.45
CA TYR A 472 15.67 0.46 10.41
C TYR A 472 16.57 -0.62 9.81
N VAL A 473 16.05 -1.85 9.76
CA VAL A 473 16.69 -2.99 9.11
C VAL A 473 15.66 -3.65 8.19
N PRO A 474 15.87 -3.68 6.88
CA PRO A 474 14.88 -4.25 5.96
C PRO A 474 14.64 -5.74 6.23
N LEU A 475 13.38 -6.15 6.15
CA LEU A 475 12.98 -7.56 6.27
C LEU A 475 13.37 -8.37 5.02
N LEU A 476 13.40 -7.72 3.86
CA LEU A 476 13.81 -8.32 2.59
C LEU A 476 15.32 -8.56 2.55
N ARG A 477 15.72 -9.84 2.60
CA ARG A 477 17.12 -10.27 2.55
C ARG A 477 17.57 -10.55 1.12
N ARG A 478 17.46 -9.54 0.26
CA ARG A 478 17.91 -9.60 -1.13
C ARG A 478 18.55 -8.26 -1.48
N ASP A 479 19.74 -8.27 -2.09
CA ASP A 479 20.51 -7.05 -2.34
C ASP A 479 20.07 -6.32 -3.60
N THR A 480 19.52 -7.03 -4.55
CA THR A 480 19.09 -6.47 -5.86
C THR A 480 17.61 -6.74 -6.11
N PRO A 481 16.89 -5.78 -6.74
CA PRO A 481 15.49 -5.99 -7.11
C PRO A 481 15.31 -7.22 -8.01
N PRO A 482 14.28 -8.05 -7.78
CA PRO A 482 13.97 -9.21 -8.61
C PRO A 482 13.19 -8.79 -9.86
N LEU A 483 13.84 -8.14 -10.80
CA LEU A 483 13.20 -7.52 -11.97
C LEU A 483 12.34 -8.47 -12.83
N ASP A 484 12.55 -9.77 -12.70
CA ASP A 484 11.87 -10.84 -13.43
C ASP A 484 10.95 -11.72 -12.55
N TYR A 485 10.63 -11.30 -11.31
CA TYR A 485 9.87 -12.14 -10.37
C TYR A 485 8.48 -12.57 -10.88
N ARG A 486 7.92 -11.82 -11.83
CA ARG A 486 6.66 -12.13 -12.51
C ARG A 486 6.84 -12.61 -13.95
N ALA A 487 8.06 -12.78 -14.42
CA ALA A 487 8.30 -13.40 -15.72
C ALA A 487 7.82 -14.86 -15.72
N ALA A 488 7.23 -15.30 -16.82
CA ALA A 488 6.88 -16.72 -16.99
C ALA A 488 8.14 -17.58 -16.77
N PRO A 489 8.02 -18.76 -16.12
CA PRO A 489 9.15 -19.67 -15.97
C PRO A 489 9.81 -19.87 -17.33
N ARG A 490 11.13 -19.64 -17.42
CA ARG A 490 11.86 -19.98 -18.64
C ARG A 490 11.72 -21.48 -18.82
N ASN A 491 11.10 -21.90 -19.92
CA ASN A 491 11.14 -23.28 -20.35
C ASN A 491 12.57 -23.55 -20.82
N ASP A 492 13.47 -23.81 -19.90
CA ASP A 492 14.76 -24.40 -20.23
C ASP A 492 14.47 -25.85 -20.63
N SER A 493 14.35 -26.02 -21.93
CA SER A 493 14.18 -27.31 -22.63
C SER A 493 15.46 -28.13 -22.59
#